data_2205751f40a275a0dd61f9579ff1192e
#
_entry.id   2205751f40a275a0dd61f9579ff1192e
#
_cell.length_a   1.000
_cell.length_b   1.000
_cell.length_c   1.000
_cell.angle_alpha   90.00
_cell.angle_beta   90.00
_cell.angle_gamma   90.00
#
_symmetry.space_group_name_H-M   'P 1'
#
loop_
_entity.id
_entity.type
_entity.pdbx_description
1 polymer ?
#
loop_
_entity_poly.entity_id
_entity_poly.type
_entity_poly.pdbx_seq_one_letter_code
_entity_poly.pdbx_strand_id
1 'polypeptide(L)'
;TGPYMLTEWDEGQAIIMDRNPDYFAGPAKIDRIVFKIVPDDNAKALQLQSGELNLSQVTPKDAAMFENDGTHTVYDETTSDYRGILYNFGNEYWQKNADLIPAINYAVDRQAILDAVVLGCGVVAYGPLQRNIYDYADVEHYDYNPAKAEEMLEKAGCTKDSDGYWTRNGERISFVINA
;
A
#
# COMPACT_ATOMS: atom_id res chain seq x y z
N THR A 1 -11.07 9.25 29.13
CA THR A 1 -10.44 10.59 29.02
C THR A 1 -10.66 11.26 27.66
N GLY A 2 -11.06 10.51 26.63
CA GLY A 2 -11.34 11.02 25.30
C GLY A 2 -12.75 11.61 25.14
N PRO A 3 -13.06 12.18 23.93
CA PRO A 3 -14.39 12.75 23.64
C PRO A 3 -15.49 11.67 23.54
N TYR A 4 -15.10 10.40 23.38
CA TYR A 4 -16.00 9.25 23.36
C TYR A 4 -15.54 8.17 24.34
N MET A 5 -16.50 7.37 24.80
CA MET A 5 -16.31 6.22 25.68
C MET A 5 -16.80 4.97 24.98
N LEU A 6 -16.05 3.88 25.07
CA LEU A 6 -16.47 2.56 24.58
C LEU A 6 -17.67 2.07 25.42
N THR A 7 -18.77 1.76 24.76
CA THR A 7 -20.00 1.25 25.38
C THR A 7 -20.30 -0.19 25.02
N GLU A 8 -19.91 -0.61 23.82
CA GLU A 8 -20.12 -1.99 23.35
C GLU A 8 -19.01 -2.40 22.38
N TRP A 9 -18.61 -3.66 22.47
CA TRP A 9 -17.70 -4.29 21.53
C TRP A 9 -18.28 -5.64 21.09
N ASP A 10 -18.83 -5.66 19.89
CA ASP A 10 -19.26 -6.88 19.21
C ASP A 10 -18.10 -7.37 18.33
N GLU A 11 -17.40 -8.40 18.82
CA GLU A 11 -16.15 -8.88 18.25
C GLU A 11 -16.34 -9.32 16.78
N GLY A 12 -15.56 -8.75 15.88
CA GLY A 12 -15.62 -9.03 14.44
C GLY A 12 -16.77 -8.33 13.70
N GLN A 13 -17.64 -7.58 14.37
CA GLN A 13 -18.79 -6.92 13.77
C GLN A 13 -18.78 -5.39 13.95
N ALA A 14 -18.73 -4.91 15.21
CA ALA A 14 -18.80 -3.48 15.47
C ALA A 14 -18.15 -3.07 16.80
N ILE A 15 -17.70 -1.82 16.85
CA ILE A 15 -17.31 -1.12 18.08
C ILE A 15 -18.21 0.09 18.23
N ILE A 16 -18.92 0.22 19.36
CA ILE A 16 -19.85 1.31 19.64
C ILE A 16 -19.28 2.21 20.72
N MET A 17 -19.28 3.50 20.44
CA MET A 17 -18.79 4.52 21.35
C MET A 17 -19.82 5.63 21.50
N ASP A 18 -20.13 5.97 22.75
CA ASP A 18 -21.00 7.11 23.07
C ASP A 18 -20.17 8.32 23.50
N ARG A 19 -20.68 9.53 23.25
CA ARG A 19 -20.00 10.76 23.66
C ARG A 19 -19.76 10.77 25.16
N ASN A 20 -18.61 11.28 25.56
CA ASN A 20 -18.26 11.50 26.96
C ASN A 20 -18.79 12.87 27.42
N PRO A 21 -19.79 12.92 28.31
CA PRO A 21 -20.33 14.21 28.79
C PRO A 21 -19.32 14.98 29.64
N ASP A 22 -18.35 14.29 30.26
CA ASP A 22 -17.33 14.86 31.15
C ASP A 22 -16.00 15.13 30.45
N TYR A 23 -16.01 15.18 29.08
CA TYR A 23 -14.78 15.47 28.35
C TYR A 23 -14.31 16.91 28.61
N PHE A 24 -13.03 17.09 28.98
CA PHE A 24 -12.48 18.36 29.46
C PHE A 24 -12.60 19.53 28.45
N ALA A 25 -12.66 19.23 27.15
CA ALA A 25 -12.85 20.24 26.10
C ALA A 25 -14.32 20.41 25.69
N GLY A 26 -15.26 19.90 26.50
CA GLY A 26 -16.67 19.89 26.24
C GLY A 26 -17.17 18.66 25.48
N PRO A 27 -18.45 18.35 25.52
CA PRO A 27 -19.01 17.16 24.90
C PRO A 27 -18.88 17.22 23.36
N ALA A 28 -18.61 16.07 22.75
CA ALA A 28 -18.59 15.95 21.30
C ALA A 28 -19.97 16.27 20.69
N LYS A 29 -19.97 16.75 19.43
CA LYS A 29 -21.22 17.11 18.72
C LYS A 29 -22.04 15.89 18.27
N ILE A 30 -21.36 14.77 17.98
CA ILE A 30 -21.99 13.51 17.58
C ILE A 30 -22.22 12.68 18.84
N ASP A 31 -23.43 12.17 19.03
CA ASP A 31 -23.82 11.43 20.23
C ASP A 31 -23.19 10.04 20.28
N ARG A 32 -23.16 9.35 19.13
CA ARG A 32 -22.71 7.96 19.01
C ARG A 32 -21.93 7.73 17.73
N ILE A 33 -20.83 6.98 17.82
CA ILE A 33 -20.04 6.48 16.69
C ILE A 33 -20.13 4.97 16.71
N VAL A 34 -20.45 4.39 15.56
CA VAL A 34 -20.43 2.95 15.33
C VAL A 34 -19.34 2.63 14.29
N PHE A 35 -18.28 1.99 14.70
CA PHE A 35 -17.26 1.44 13.78
C PHE A 35 -17.72 0.06 13.33
N LYS A 36 -18.30 -0.02 12.14
CA LYS A 36 -18.74 -1.27 11.55
C LYS A 36 -17.55 -1.94 10.85
N ILE A 37 -17.31 -3.22 11.13
CA ILE A 37 -16.25 -4.00 10.51
C ILE A 37 -16.78 -4.59 9.20
N VAL A 38 -16.30 -4.08 8.07
CA VAL A 38 -16.66 -4.55 6.73
C VAL A 38 -15.36 -4.90 5.99
N PRO A 39 -14.96 -6.17 5.93
CA PRO A 39 -13.66 -6.57 5.36
C PRO A 39 -13.57 -6.39 3.85
N ASP A 40 -14.69 -6.52 3.13
CA ASP A 40 -14.74 -6.44 1.67
C ASP A 40 -14.88 -4.99 1.19
N ASP A 41 -13.97 -4.53 0.31
CA ASP A 41 -13.95 -3.16 -0.17
C ASP A 41 -15.14 -2.81 -1.05
N ASN A 42 -15.63 -3.74 -1.89
CA ASN A 42 -16.82 -3.50 -2.71
C ASN A 42 -18.07 -3.36 -1.81
N ALA A 43 -18.17 -4.18 -0.76
CA ALA A 43 -19.27 -4.08 0.20
C ALA A 43 -19.23 -2.73 0.95
N LYS A 44 -18.04 -2.22 1.31
CA LYS A 44 -17.88 -0.88 1.89
C LYS A 44 -18.39 0.21 0.96
N ALA A 45 -18.00 0.18 -0.31
CA ALA A 45 -18.43 1.16 -1.29
C ALA A 45 -19.95 1.12 -1.50
N LEU A 46 -20.57 -0.06 -1.60
CA LEU A 46 -22.03 -0.21 -1.73
C LEU A 46 -22.80 0.29 -0.50
N GLN A 47 -22.29 0.01 0.70
CA GLN A 47 -22.92 0.47 1.94
C GLN A 47 -22.80 2.00 2.12
N LEU A 48 -21.68 2.59 1.65
CA LEU A 48 -21.54 4.04 1.60
C LEU A 48 -22.53 4.65 0.60
N GLN A 49 -22.62 4.09 -0.60
CA GLN A 49 -23.54 4.54 -1.65
C GLN A 49 -25.02 4.45 -1.23
N SER A 50 -25.39 3.39 -0.48
CA SER A 50 -26.76 3.23 0.04
C SER A 50 -27.08 4.10 1.24
N GLY A 51 -26.08 4.82 1.82
CA GLY A 51 -26.24 5.60 3.04
C GLY A 51 -26.25 4.77 4.33
N GLU A 52 -25.93 3.48 4.26
CA GLU A 52 -25.77 2.63 5.45
C GLU A 52 -24.51 3.00 6.24
N LEU A 53 -23.47 3.48 5.54
CA LEU A 53 -22.27 4.09 6.14
C LEU A 53 -22.28 5.60 5.88
N ASN A 54 -21.84 6.37 6.87
CA ASN A 54 -21.68 7.81 6.75
C ASN A 54 -20.27 8.24 6.37
N LEU A 55 -19.27 7.39 6.67
CA LEU A 55 -17.86 7.59 6.39
C LEU A 55 -17.21 6.22 6.16
N SER A 56 -16.38 6.11 5.13
CA SER A 56 -15.61 4.89 4.88
C SER A 56 -14.32 5.22 4.15
N GLN A 57 -13.28 4.45 4.41
CA GLN A 57 -12.14 4.37 3.51
C GLN A 57 -12.51 3.46 2.35
N VAL A 58 -12.31 3.92 1.14
CA VAL A 58 -12.57 3.18 -0.10
C VAL A 58 -11.30 3.11 -0.94
N THR A 59 -11.27 2.20 -1.90
CA THR A 59 -10.15 2.12 -2.85
C THR A 59 -10.16 3.32 -3.79
N PRO A 60 -9.03 3.72 -4.40
CA PRO A 60 -9.01 4.79 -5.41
C PRO A 60 -9.99 4.55 -6.56
N LYS A 61 -10.17 3.29 -6.98
CA LYS A 61 -11.15 2.90 -8.00
C LYS A 61 -12.58 3.22 -7.58
N ASP A 62 -12.91 2.89 -6.34
CA ASP A 62 -14.28 3.11 -5.81
C ASP A 62 -14.51 4.59 -5.47
N ALA A 63 -13.47 5.32 -5.04
CA ALA A 63 -13.54 6.75 -4.76
C ALA A 63 -14.04 7.56 -5.96
N ALA A 64 -13.62 7.18 -7.17
CA ALA A 64 -14.06 7.84 -8.40
C ALA A 64 -15.58 7.84 -8.60
N MET A 65 -16.32 6.90 -8.00
CA MET A 65 -17.79 6.86 -8.03
C MET A 65 -18.43 7.98 -7.22
N PHE A 66 -17.73 8.51 -6.23
CA PHE A 66 -18.22 9.48 -5.27
C PHE A 66 -17.75 10.92 -5.55
N GLU A 67 -16.69 11.10 -6.36
CA GLU A 67 -16.08 12.41 -6.60
C GLU A 67 -17.03 13.48 -7.16
N ASN A 68 -18.02 13.07 -7.95
CA ASN A 68 -18.92 14.00 -8.65
C ASN A 68 -20.40 13.65 -8.49
N ASP A 69 -20.79 12.88 -7.51
CA ASP A 69 -22.16 12.45 -7.31
C ASP A 69 -23.05 13.52 -6.61
N GLY A 70 -22.42 14.60 -6.12
CA GLY A 70 -23.11 15.73 -5.45
C GLY A 70 -23.59 15.42 -4.03
N THR A 71 -23.37 14.22 -3.52
CA THR A 71 -23.84 13.78 -2.19
C THR A 71 -22.69 13.42 -1.24
N HIS A 72 -21.53 13.03 -1.79
CA HIS A 72 -20.36 12.65 -1.00
C HIS A 72 -19.23 13.67 -1.16
N THR A 73 -18.36 13.72 -0.16
CA THR A 73 -17.10 14.45 -0.21
C THR A 73 -15.97 13.44 -0.12
N VAL A 74 -15.11 13.42 -1.15
CA VAL A 74 -13.91 12.59 -1.16
C VAL A 74 -12.74 13.38 -0.60
N TYR A 75 -12.02 12.81 0.36
CA TYR A 75 -10.79 13.34 0.91
C TYR A 75 -9.63 12.43 0.48
N ASP A 76 -8.66 13.01 -0.23
CA ASP A 76 -7.41 12.34 -0.58
C ASP A 76 -6.32 12.83 0.37
N GLU A 77 -5.85 11.92 1.23
CA GLU A 77 -4.93 12.25 2.31
C GLU A 77 -3.62 11.46 2.15
N THR A 78 -2.50 12.18 2.16
CA THR A 78 -1.19 11.56 2.14
C THR A 78 -0.94 10.82 3.45
N THR A 79 -0.79 9.51 3.36
CA THR A 79 -0.52 8.64 4.51
C THR A 79 0.97 8.31 4.64
N SER A 80 1.33 7.66 5.75
CA SER A 80 2.67 7.05 5.94
C SER A 80 2.72 5.61 5.43
N ASP A 81 1.72 5.15 4.72
CA ASP A 81 1.66 3.79 4.19
C ASP A 81 2.75 3.58 3.14
N TYR A 82 3.46 2.47 3.26
CA TYR A 82 4.55 2.10 2.36
C TYR A 82 4.32 0.70 1.83
N ARG A 83 4.42 0.55 0.52
CA ARG A 83 4.33 -0.75 -0.14
C ARG A 83 5.61 -1.04 -0.89
N GLY A 84 6.20 -2.17 -0.58
CA GLY A 84 7.46 -2.58 -1.17
C GLY A 84 7.68 -4.08 -1.10
N ILE A 85 8.68 -4.57 -1.82
CA ILE A 85 9.08 -5.97 -1.78
C ILE A 85 10.22 -6.12 -0.78
N LEU A 86 10.02 -6.97 0.22
CA LEU A 86 11.02 -7.31 1.21
C LEU A 86 11.71 -8.63 0.80
N TYR A 87 13.02 -8.58 0.60
CA TYR A 87 13.81 -9.76 0.30
C TYR A 87 14.12 -10.55 1.57
N ASN A 88 13.75 -11.83 1.62
CA ASN A 88 14.01 -12.69 2.77
C ASN A 88 15.43 -13.25 2.74
N PHE A 89 16.38 -12.58 3.38
CA PHE A 89 17.76 -13.05 3.51
C PHE A 89 17.95 -14.25 4.46
N GLY A 90 16.92 -14.73 5.13
CA GLY A 90 16.90 -16.05 5.75
C GLY A 90 16.84 -17.20 4.74
N ASN A 91 16.46 -16.90 3.50
CA ASN A 91 16.43 -17.88 2.42
C ASN A 91 17.79 -17.96 1.71
N GLU A 92 18.31 -19.18 1.51
CA GLU A 92 19.59 -19.42 0.84
C GLU A 92 19.65 -18.84 -0.58
N TYR A 93 18.53 -18.81 -1.30
CA TYR A 93 18.45 -18.24 -2.64
C TYR A 93 18.91 -16.77 -2.62
N TRP A 94 18.36 -15.95 -1.73
CA TRP A 94 18.72 -14.54 -1.64
C TRP A 94 20.10 -14.30 -1.02
N GLN A 95 20.57 -15.20 -0.15
CA GLN A 95 21.95 -15.13 0.35
C GLN A 95 22.96 -15.31 -0.80
N LYS A 96 22.67 -16.21 -1.76
CA LYS A 96 23.55 -16.50 -2.90
C LYS A 96 23.39 -15.53 -4.08
N ASN A 97 22.25 -14.84 -4.17
CA ASN A 97 21.86 -14.01 -5.32
C ASN A 97 21.55 -12.55 -4.93
N ALA A 98 22.06 -12.07 -3.80
CA ALA A 98 21.84 -10.68 -3.37
C ALA A 98 22.35 -9.63 -4.37
N ASP A 99 23.39 -9.97 -5.13
CA ASP A 99 23.96 -9.16 -6.19
C ASP A 99 23.03 -8.93 -7.39
N LEU A 100 21.94 -9.71 -7.52
CA LEU A 100 20.92 -9.53 -8.54
C LEU A 100 19.86 -8.48 -8.15
N ILE A 101 19.73 -8.14 -6.86
CA ILE A 101 18.69 -7.24 -6.35
C ILE A 101 18.72 -5.87 -7.04
N PRO A 102 19.86 -5.20 -7.23
CA PRO A 102 19.90 -3.94 -7.96
C PRO A 102 19.38 -4.05 -9.40
N ALA A 103 19.71 -5.13 -10.11
CA ALA A 103 19.20 -5.37 -11.46
C ALA A 103 17.67 -5.54 -11.47
N ILE A 104 17.13 -6.29 -10.52
CA ILE A 104 15.67 -6.45 -10.33
C ILE A 104 15.02 -5.10 -10.06
N ASN A 105 15.62 -4.26 -9.24
CA ASN A 105 15.09 -2.92 -8.94
C ASN A 105 15.03 -2.02 -10.18
N TYR A 106 16.00 -2.07 -11.08
CA TYR A 106 15.97 -1.35 -12.35
C TYR A 106 14.96 -1.92 -13.35
N ALA A 107 14.59 -3.20 -13.23
CA ALA A 107 13.65 -3.87 -14.11
C ALA A 107 12.17 -3.58 -13.74
N VAL A 108 11.88 -3.01 -12.57
CA VAL A 108 10.51 -2.75 -12.10
C VAL A 108 10.08 -1.34 -12.47
N ASP A 109 9.05 -1.23 -13.31
CA ASP A 109 8.41 0.05 -13.63
C ASP A 109 7.41 0.44 -12.52
N ARG A 110 7.92 1.15 -11.51
CA ARG A 110 7.13 1.58 -10.35
C ARG A 110 6.08 2.62 -10.73
N GLN A 111 6.38 3.46 -11.73
CA GLN A 111 5.42 4.46 -12.19
C GLN A 111 4.23 3.79 -12.88
N ALA A 112 4.48 2.82 -13.76
CA ALA A 112 3.41 2.08 -14.40
C ALA A 112 2.53 1.31 -13.40
N ILE A 113 3.13 0.76 -12.33
CA ILE A 113 2.38 0.11 -11.24
C ILE A 113 1.51 1.15 -10.51
N LEU A 114 2.06 2.31 -10.17
CA LEU A 114 1.34 3.38 -9.50
C LEU A 114 0.14 3.85 -10.34
N ASP A 115 0.35 4.08 -11.63
CA ASP A 115 -0.70 4.55 -12.52
C ASP A 115 -1.80 3.49 -12.75
N ALA A 116 -1.42 2.22 -12.90
CA ALA A 116 -2.36 1.14 -13.20
C ALA A 116 -3.11 0.60 -11.99
N VAL A 117 -2.47 0.55 -10.81
CA VAL A 117 -3.03 -0.12 -9.62
C VAL A 117 -3.74 0.87 -8.69
N VAL A 118 -3.13 2.04 -8.46
CA VAL A 118 -3.69 3.04 -7.53
C VAL A 118 -4.15 4.31 -8.26
N LEU A 119 -4.22 4.27 -9.59
CA LEU A 119 -4.75 5.35 -10.42
C LEU A 119 -4.06 6.70 -10.17
N GLY A 120 -2.75 6.68 -9.88
CA GLY A 120 -1.97 7.86 -9.56
C GLY A 120 -2.12 8.38 -8.13
N CYS A 121 -2.94 7.73 -7.29
CA CYS A 121 -3.11 8.10 -5.87
C CYS A 121 -1.93 7.60 -5.05
N GLY A 122 -0.80 8.30 -5.14
CA GLY A 122 0.42 7.97 -4.42
C GLY A 122 1.66 8.58 -5.06
N VAL A 123 2.82 8.22 -4.53
CA VAL A 123 4.13 8.63 -5.06
C VAL A 123 5.07 7.44 -5.09
N VAL A 124 5.95 7.40 -6.10
CA VAL A 124 7.00 6.37 -6.14
C VAL A 124 7.90 6.53 -4.93
N ALA A 125 8.07 5.44 -4.18
CA ALA A 125 8.94 5.38 -3.02
C ALA A 125 10.29 4.75 -3.38
N TYR A 126 11.37 5.33 -2.87
CA TYR A 126 12.74 4.81 -3.03
C TYR A 126 13.30 4.26 -1.71
N GLY A 127 12.54 4.36 -0.63
CA GLY A 127 12.88 3.85 0.69
C GLY A 127 11.64 3.75 1.57
N PRO A 128 11.75 3.12 2.75
CA PRO A 128 10.61 2.88 3.64
C PRO A 128 10.13 4.13 4.38
N LEU A 129 10.94 5.19 4.39
CA LEU A 129 10.59 6.45 5.06
C LEU A 129 9.94 7.40 4.06
N GLN A 130 8.79 7.94 4.43
CA GLN A 130 8.05 8.91 3.63
C GLN A 130 8.72 10.30 3.71
N ARG A 131 8.61 11.10 2.64
CA ARG A 131 9.20 12.44 2.58
C ARG A 131 8.66 13.42 3.62
N ASN A 132 7.47 13.17 4.15
CA ASN A 132 6.84 13.98 5.19
C ASN A 132 7.16 13.51 6.61
N ILE A 133 7.97 12.47 6.77
CA ILE A 133 8.39 11.96 8.08
C ILE A 133 9.68 12.65 8.52
N TYR A 134 9.79 12.89 9.83
CA TYR A 134 11.00 13.38 10.47
C TYR A 134 12.19 12.45 10.16
N ASP A 135 13.36 13.04 9.94
CA ASP A 135 14.60 12.34 9.54
C ASP A 135 14.55 11.63 8.17
N TYR A 136 13.66 12.05 7.26
CA TYR A 136 13.76 11.60 5.87
C TYR A 136 15.13 11.98 5.29
N ALA A 137 15.79 10.99 4.69
CA ALA A 137 17.01 11.22 3.90
C ALA A 137 16.78 10.68 2.48
N ASP A 138 17.27 11.42 1.51
CA ASP A 138 17.26 10.95 0.13
C ASP A 138 18.22 9.78 -0.03
N VAL A 139 17.79 8.77 -0.77
CA VAL A 139 18.52 7.53 -0.97
C VAL A 139 18.79 7.31 -2.46
N GLU A 140 19.62 6.32 -2.80
CA GLU A 140 19.85 5.95 -4.18
C GLU A 140 18.56 5.55 -4.89
N HIS A 141 18.31 6.14 -6.07
CA HIS A 141 17.13 5.86 -6.88
C HIS A 141 17.44 4.78 -7.92
N TYR A 142 16.58 3.79 -7.96
CA TYR A 142 16.58 2.74 -8.98
C TYR A 142 15.44 3.03 -9.97
N ASP A 143 15.63 4.06 -10.83
CA ASP A 143 14.63 4.39 -11.84
C ASP A 143 14.52 3.28 -12.90
N TYR A 144 13.32 3.08 -13.41
CA TYR A 144 13.06 2.03 -14.40
C TYR A 144 14.00 2.13 -15.61
N ASN A 145 14.84 1.13 -15.78
CA ASN A 145 15.83 1.04 -16.86
C ASN A 145 16.12 -0.43 -17.20
N PRO A 146 15.31 -1.06 -18.07
CA PRO A 146 15.50 -2.46 -18.45
C PRO A 146 16.87 -2.75 -19.05
N ALA A 147 17.41 -1.83 -19.85
CA ALA A 147 18.73 -2.02 -20.48
C ALA A 147 19.85 -2.09 -19.42
N LYS A 148 19.77 -1.23 -18.40
CA LYS A 148 20.71 -1.29 -17.27
C LYS A 148 20.54 -2.56 -16.44
N ALA A 149 19.29 -3.00 -16.24
CA ALA A 149 19.01 -4.26 -15.56
C ALA A 149 19.63 -5.45 -16.29
N GLU A 150 19.49 -5.53 -17.62
CA GLU A 150 20.09 -6.57 -18.46
C GLU A 150 21.62 -6.53 -18.37
N GLU A 151 22.23 -5.36 -18.52
CA GLU A 151 23.69 -5.18 -18.39
C GLU A 151 24.21 -5.68 -17.04
N MET A 152 23.47 -5.40 -15.95
CA MET A 152 23.85 -5.84 -14.60
C MET A 152 23.73 -7.35 -14.44
N LEU A 153 22.67 -7.97 -14.99
CA LEU A 153 22.53 -9.42 -14.99
C LEU A 153 23.65 -10.11 -15.76
N GLU A 154 24.01 -9.58 -16.93
CA GLU A 154 25.15 -10.10 -17.72
C GLU A 154 26.47 -10.00 -16.94
N LYS A 155 26.74 -8.86 -16.30
CA LYS A 155 27.94 -8.68 -15.45
C LYS A 155 27.93 -9.60 -14.23
N ALA A 156 26.78 -10.00 -13.72
CA ALA A 156 26.64 -10.99 -12.66
C ALA A 156 26.79 -12.46 -13.17
N GLY A 157 27.09 -12.65 -14.46
CA GLY A 157 27.29 -13.98 -15.07
C GLY A 157 25.98 -14.68 -15.44
N CYS A 158 24.87 -13.92 -15.55
CA CYS A 158 23.60 -14.46 -16.03
C CYS A 158 23.56 -14.47 -17.56
N THR A 159 22.84 -15.42 -18.14
CA THR A 159 22.60 -15.54 -19.58
C THR A 159 21.14 -15.86 -19.85
N LYS A 160 20.65 -15.54 -21.05
CA LYS A 160 19.29 -15.94 -21.46
C LYS A 160 19.31 -17.36 -22.04
N ASP A 161 18.32 -18.16 -21.66
CA ASP A 161 18.08 -19.46 -22.28
C ASP A 161 17.38 -19.32 -23.66
N SER A 162 17.07 -20.46 -24.29
CA SER A 162 16.40 -20.49 -25.61
C SER A 162 15.02 -19.88 -25.60
N ASP A 163 14.37 -19.82 -24.45
CA ASP A 163 13.03 -19.26 -24.27
C ASP A 163 13.08 -17.77 -23.85
N GLY A 164 14.28 -17.21 -23.69
CA GLY A 164 14.50 -15.82 -23.32
C GLY A 164 14.49 -15.54 -21.81
N TYR A 165 14.44 -16.57 -20.97
CA TYR A 165 14.52 -16.39 -19.52
C TYR A 165 15.95 -16.27 -19.04
N TRP A 166 16.17 -15.41 -18.05
CA TRP A 166 17.45 -15.27 -17.40
C TRP A 166 17.82 -16.51 -16.57
N THR A 167 19.04 -16.98 -16.75
CA THR A 167 19.60 -18.13 -16.02
C THR A 167 20.91 -17.75 -15.35
N ARG A 168 21.22 -18.41 -14.26
CA ARG A 168 22.52 -18.34 -13.57
C ARG A 168 23.00 -19.75 -13.27
N ASN A 169 24.22 -20.09 -13.67
CA ASN A 169 24.76 -21.45 -13.52
C ASN A 169 23.88 -22.55 -14.12
N GLY A 170 23.16 -22.25 -15.20
CA GLY A 170 22.27 -23.20 -15.89
C GLY A 170 20.89 -23.33 -15.28
N GLU A 171 20.58 -22.62 -14.19
CA GLU A 171 19.26 -22.60 -13.56
C GLU A 171 18.54 -21.28 -13.85
N ARG A 172 17.23 -21.33 -14.13
CA ARG A 172 16.41 -20.13 -14.33
C ARG A 172 16.32 -19.33 -13.06
N ILE A 173 16.48 -18.00 -13.18
CA ILE A 173 16.23 -17.07 -12.08
C ILE A 173 14.73 -17.04 -11.84
N SER A 174 14.29 -17.60 -10.71
CA SER A 174 12.88 -17.71 -10.34
C SER A 174 12.72 -17.53 -8.84
N PHE A 175 11.70 -16.77 -8.44
CA PHE A 175 11.35 -16.57 -7.04
C PHE A 175 9.85 -16.34 -6.91
N VAL A 176 9.31 -16.56 -5.71
CA VAL A 176 7.91 -16.38 -5.38
C VAL A 176 7.76 -15.10 -4.57
N ILE A 177 6.79 -14.28 -4.96
CA ILE A 177 6.36 -13.11 -4.19
C ILE A 177 5.06 -13.50 -3.47
N ASN A 178 5.04 -13.38 -2.15
CA ASN A 178 3.84 -13.52 -1.33
C ASN A 178 3.30 -12.12 -1.01
N ALA A 179 2.00 -11.91 -1.25
CA ALA A 179 1.27 -10.68 -0.97
C ALA A 179 0.14 -10.93 0.04
#